data_ae65e3cad4ec2ca86c07153c189f232e
#
_entry.id   ae65e3cad4ec2ca86c07153c189f232e
#
_cell.length_a   1.000
_cell.length_b   1.000
_cell.length_c   1.000
_cell.angle_alpha   90.00
_cell.angle_beta   90.00
_cell.angle_gamma   90.00
#
_symmetry.space_group_name_H-M   'P 1'
#
loop_
_entity.id
_entity.type
_entity.pdbx_description
1 polymer ?
#
loop_
_entity_poly.entity_id
_entity_poly.type
_entity_poly.pdbx_seq_one_letter_code
_entity_poly.pdbx_strand_id
1 'polypeptide(L)'
;MILVIDNYDSFTYNLVQYIGELGYEVIVKRNDEITCEEVSALNPEKIVISPGPCTPLEAGISVEIIKTIEKPILGVCLGHQAIGVAFGGEIIKANEPIHGKLSLINHIEKGVFKDVDNPYSVVRYHSLIVNPENFPDEL
;
A
#
# COMPACT_ATOMS: atom_id res chain seq x y z
N MET A 1 15.44 -9.61 -1.20
CA MET A 1 15.00 -8.69 -2.28
C MET A 1 13.53 -8.33 -2.07
N ILE A 2 13.19 -7.03 -2.20
CA ILE A 2 11.83 -6.51 -2.06
C ILE A 2 11.32 -6.06 -3.43
N LEU A 3 10.12 -6.49 -3.81
CA LEU A 3 9.45 -6.03 -5.02
C LEU A 3 8.57 -4.82 -4.69
N VAL A 4 8.71 -3.74 -5.44
CA VAL A 4 7.85 -2.57 -5.37
C VAL A 4 6.98 -2.53 -6.64
N ILE A 5 5.66 -2.56 -6.46
CA ILE A 5 4.70 -2.34 -7.54
C ILE A 5 4.43 -0.84 -7.64
N ASP A 6 4.81 -0.25 -8.75
CA ASP A 6 4.62 1.17 -9.04
C ASP A 6 3.27 1.41 -9.70
N ASN A 7 2.38 2.09 -9.00
CA ASN A 7 1.08 2.52 -9.51
C ASN A 7 1.13 3.89 -10.21
N TYR A 8 2.25 4.20 -10.88
CA TYR A 8 2.46 5.48 -11.60
C TYR A 8 2.40 6.69 -10.67
N ASP A 9 3.07 6.57 -9.52
CA ASP A 9 3.12 7.62 -8.52
C ASP A 9 4.52 8.21 -8.37
N SER A 10 4.61 9.53 -8.25
CA SER A 10 5.89 10.23 -8.09
C SER A 10 6.58 9.90 -6.76
N PHE A 11 5.85 9.42 -5.76
CA PHE A 11 6.40 9.05 -4.46
C PHE A 11 6.98 7.64 -4.42
N THR A 12 6.74 6.80 -5.43
CA THR A 12 7.22 5.41 -5.48
C THR A 12 8.73 5.33 -5.25
N TYR A 13 9.51 6.18 -5.92
CA TYR A 13 10.97 6.16 -5.79
C TYR A 13 11.49 6.69 -4.44
N ASN A 14 10.71 7.49 -3.70
CA ASN A 14 11.02 7.82 -2.32
C ASN A 14 10.94 6.57 -1.43
N LEU A 15 9.92 5.73 -1.62
CA LEU A 15 9.82 4.45 -0.92
C LEU A 15 10.98 3.52 -1.28
N VAL A 16 11.33 3.44 -2.57
CA VAL A 16 12.48 2.66 -3.05
C VAL A 16 13.76 3.10 -2.38
N GLN A 17 14.00 4.42 -2.28
CA GLN A 17 15.17 4.97 -1.62
C GLN A 17 15.21 4.59 -0.13
N TYR A 18 14.12 4.78 0.61
CA TYR A 18 14.06 4.43 2.03
C TYR A 18 14.34 2.94 2.26
N ILE A 19 13.77 2.06 1.43
CA ILE A 19 14.00 0.62 1.52
C ILE A 19 15.47 0.29 1.21
N GLY A 20 16.05 0.94 0.20
CA GLY A 20 17.46 0.80 -0.16
C GLY A 20 18.41 1.27 0.93
N GLU A 21 18.11 2.38 1.62
CA GLU A 21 18.89 2.90 2.77
C GLU A 21 18.89 1.91 3.95
N LEU A 22 17.85 1.08 4.07
CA LEU A 22 17.80 -0.02 5.04
C LEU A 22 18.62 -1.25 4.62
N GLY A 23 19.28 -1.20 3.46
CA GLY A 23 20.16 -2.26 2.97
C GLY A 23 19.46 -3.37 2.17
N TYR A 24 18.20 -3.20 1.79
CA TYR A 24 17.50 -4.18 0.97
C TYR A 24 17.71 -3.94 -0.52
N GLU A 25 17.90 -5.01 -1.26
CA GLU A 25 17.80 -4.99 -2.72
C GLU A 25 16.34 -4.76 -3.11
N VAL A 26 16.11 -3.81 -4.04
CA VAL A 26 14.77 -3.41 -4.48
C VAL A 26 14.64 -3.58 -6.00
N ILE A 27 13.57 -4.25 -6.43
CA ILE A 27 13.15 -4.29 -7.83
C ILE A 27 11.83 -3.53 -7.94
N VAL A 28 11.74 -2.64 -8.93
CA VAL A 28 10.53 -1.87 -9.23
C VAL A 28 9.92 -2.40 -10.53
N LYS A 29 8.62 -2.67 -10.49
CA LYS A 29 7.81 -3.00 -11.67
C LYS A 29 6.52 -2.19 -11.66
N ARG A 30 6.15 -1.66 -12.81
CA ARG A 30 4.85 -1.00 -12.96
C ARG A 30 3.71 -2.00 -12.90
N ASN A 31 2.56 -1.55 -12.46
CA ASN A 31 1.38 -2.38 -12.23
C ASN A 31 0.78 -3.02 -13.49
N ASP A 32 1.22 -2.60 -14.67
CA ASP A 32 0.85 -3.10 -15.99
C ASP A 32 2.02 -3.76 -16.76
N GLU A 33 3.21 -3.82 -16.15
CA GLU A 33 4.44 -4.36 -16.77
C GLU A 33 4.89 -5.69 -16.16
N ILE A 34 4.08 -6.30 -15.31
CA ILE A 34 4.38 -7.59 -14.66
C ILE A 34 3.09 -8.38 -14.46
N THR A 35 3.17 -9.70 -14.53
CA THR A 35 2.07 -10.63 -14.25
C THR A 35 2.25 -11.32 -12.89
N CYS A 36 1.18 -11.93 -12.33
CA CYS A 36 1.28 -12.71 -11.09
C CYS A 36 2.20 -13.90 -11.20
N GLU A 37 2.27 -14.54 -12.39
CA GLU A 37 3.21 -15.63 -12.67
C GLU A 37 4.66 -15.15 -12.61
N GLU A 38 4.95 -13.97 -13.17
CA GLU A 38 6.28 -13.35 -13.12
C GLU A 38 6.65 -12.92 -11.69
N VAL A 39 5.70 -12.39 -10.91
CA VAL A 39 5.91 -12.11 -9.48
C VAL A 39 6.24 -13.39 -8.71
N SER A 40 5.51 -14.47 -8.98
CA SER A 40 5.76 -15.77 -8.37
C SER A 40 7.13 -16.35 -8.76
N ALA A 41 7.51 -16.22 -10.01
CA ALA A 41 8.82 -16.65 -10.52
C ALA A 41 9.97 -15.81 -9.92
N LEU A 42 9.77 -14.51 -9.76
CA LEU A 42 10.72 -13.59 -9.12
C LEU A 42 10.93 -13.93 -7.65
N ASN A 43 9.92 -14.52 -7.01
CA ASN A 43 9.93 -14.99 -5.62
C ASN A 43 10.48 -13.93 -4.62
N PRO A 44 9.92 -12.73 -4.55
CA PRO A 44 10.37 -11.71 -3.62
C PRO A 44 10.16 -12.13 -2.16
N GLU A 45 10.98 -11.62 -1.25
CA GLU A 45 10.78 -11.83 0.19
C GLU A 45 9.56 -11.07 0.71
N LYS A 46 9.37 -9.85 0.19
CA LYS A 46 8.26 -8.95 0.55
C LYS A 46 7.86 -8.12 -0.67
N ILE A 47 6.63 -7.64 -0.64
CA ILE A 47 6.09 -6.78 -1.69
C ILE A 47 5.62 -5.47 -1.08
N VAL A 48 5.89 -4.36 -1.75
CA VAL A 48 5.33 -3.05 -1.42
C VAL A 48 4.48 -2.58 -2.59
N ILE A 49 3.25 -2.21 -2.32
CA ILE A 49 2.34 -1.64 -3.31
C ILE A 49 2.27 -0.14 -3.07
N SER A 50 2.69 0.65 -4.05
CA SER A 50 2.87 2.09 -3.94
C SER A 50 1.56 2.87 -3.87
N PRO A 51 1.61 4.14 -3.48
CA PRO A 51 0.58 5.11 -3.82
C PRO A 51 0.30 5.12 -5.31
N GLY A 52 -0.80 5.74 -5.70
CA GLY A 52 -1.16 5.90 -7.10
C GLY A 52 -2.44 6.72 -7.27
N PRO A 53 -2.77 7.10 -8.52
CA PRO A 53 -3.98 7.83 -8.84
C PRO A 53 -5.21 6.92 -8.85
N CYS A 54 -6.39 7.53 -8.91
CA CYS A 54 -7.69 6.88 -9.10
C CYS A 54 -8.08 5.92 -7.97
N THR A 55 -8.59 4.75 -8.30
CA THR A 55 -9.08 3.74 -7.35
C THR A 55 -8.29 2.43 -7.48
N PRO A 56 -8.37 1.54 -6.49
CA PRO A 56 -7.72 0.23 -6.57
C PRO A 56 -8.14 -0.61 -7.78
N LEU A 57 -9.34 -0.42 -8.30
CA LEU A 57 -9.83 -1.15 -9.48
C LEU A 57 -9.07 -0.74 -10.77
N GLU A 58 -8.41 0.42 -10.75
CA GLU A 58 -7.61 0.95 -11.85
C GLU A 58 -6.10 0.77 -11.60
N ALA A 59 -5.73 0.09 -10.50
CA ALA A 59 -4.34 -0.14 -10.10
C ALA A 59 -3.72 -1.41 -10.74
N GLY A 60 -4.15 -1.75 -11.96
CA GLY A 60 -3.62 -2.89 -12.70
C GLY A 60 -3.62 -4.18 -11.87
N ILE A 61 -2.48 -4.84 -11.78
CA ILE A 61 -2.31 -6.13 -11.11
C ILE A 61 -2.35 -6.04 -9.57
N SER A 62 -2.36 -4.85 -8.95
CA SER A 62 -2.16 -4.68 -7.51
C SER A 62 -3.13 -5.50 -6.65
N VAL A 63 -4.43 -5.50 -6.99
CA VAL A 63 -5.44 -6.28 -6.25
C VAL A 63 -5.25 -7.79 -6.46
N GLU A 64 -4.87 -8.20 -7.66
CA GLU A 64 -4.65 -9.62 -7.98
C GLU A 64 -3.43 -10.18 -7.25
N ILE A 65 -2.34 -9.43 -7.18
CA ILE A 65 -1.15 -9.80 -6.38
C ILE A 65 -1.56 -10.07 -4.93
N ILE A 66 -2.35 -9.18 -4.32
CA ILE A 66 -2.78 -9.34 -2.92
C ILE A 66 -3.58 -10.62 -2.72
N LYS A 67 -4.42 -10.99 -3.69
CA LYS A 67 -5.27 -12.19 -3.63
C LYS A 67 -4.54 -13.50 -3.88
N THR A 68 -3.45 -13.47 -4.65
CA THR A 68 -2.84 -14.69 -5.20
C THR A 68 -1.43 -14.97 -4.70
N ILE A 69 -0.71 -13.96 -4.23
CA ILE A 69 0.70 -14.10 -3.82
C ILE A 69 0.79 -14.19 -2.30
N GLU A 70 1.19 -15.36 -1.81
CA GLU A 70 1.41 -15.62 -0.37
C GLU A 70 2.76 -15.06 0.11
N LYS A 71 2.87 -13.74 0.17
CA LYS A 71 4.04 -13.01 0.68
C LYS A 71 3.59 -11.88 1.60
N PRO A 72 4.44 -11.43 2.54
CA PRO A 72 4.16 -10.20 3.29
C PRO A 72 4.04 -9.01 2.34
N ILE A 73 2.92 -8.29 2.42
CA ILE A 73 2.60 -7.14 1.57
C ILE A 73 2.40 -5.91 2.44
N LEU A 74 3.07 -4.81 2.09
CA LEU A 74 2.82 -3.48 2.62
C LEU A 74 2.12 -2.63 1.55
N GLY A 75 0.92 -2.17 1.82
CA GLY A 75 0.20 -1.22 0.96
C GLY A 75 0.34 0.21 1.48
N VAL A 76 0.73 1.13 0.61
CA VAL A 76 0.84 2.55 0.93
C VAL A 76 -0.20 3.33 0.14
N CYS A 77 -1.06 4.09 0.80
CA CYS A 77 -2.14 4.90 0.22
C CYS A 77 -3.05 4.06 -0.70
N LEU A 78 -2.93 4.17 -2.03
CA LEU A 78 -3.66 3.32 -2.99
C LEU A 78 -3.42 1.83 -2.73
N GLY A 79 -2.19 1.44 -2.38
CA GLY A 79 -1.86 0.06 -2.01
C GLY A 79 -2.61 -0.41 -0.75
N HIS A 80 -2.78 0.45 0.27
CA HIS A 80 -3.61 0.17 1.43
C HIS A 80 -5.08 -0.03 1.03
N GLN A 81 -5.61 0.82 0.15
CA GLN A 81 -6.97 0.68 -0.36
C GLN A 81 -7.14 -0.60 -1.18
N ALA A 82 -6.12 -0.99 -1.95
CA ALA A 82 -6.11 -2.24 -2.72
C ALA A 82 -6.17 -3.48 -1.80
N ILE A 83 -5.50 -3.44 -0.64
CA ILE A 83 -5.63 -4.49 0.39
C ILE A 83 -7.09 -4.55 0.89
N GLY A 84 -7.68 -3.42 1.24
CA GLY A 84 -9.09 -3.37 1.64
C GLY A 84 -10.02 -4.01 0.62
N VAL A 85 -9.88 -3.67 -0.67
CA VAL A 85 -10.67 -4.25 -1.77
C VAL A 85 -10.40 -5.74 -1.96
N ALA A 86 -9.16 -6.17 -1.86
CA ALA A 86 -8.80 -7.59 -2.05
C ALA A 86 -9.48 -8.50 -1.02
N PHE A 87 -9.70 -8.00 0.21
CA PHE A 87 -10.40 -8.69 1.28
C PHE A 87 -11.91 -8.38 1.34
N GLY A 88 -12.46 -7.74 0.31
CA GLY A 88 -13.91 -7.50 0.18
C GLY A 88 -14.40 -6.17 0.79
N GLY A 89 -13.50 -5.30 1.22
CA GLY A 89 -13.83 -3.96 1.70
C GLY A 89 -14.29 -3.04 0.56
N GLU A 90 -15.03 -2.01 0.92
CA GLU A 90 -15.54 -0.99 0.01
C GLU A 90 -14.68 0.29 0.11
N ILE A 91 -14.44 0.93 -1.02
CA ILE A 91 -13.77 2.25 -1.07
C ILE A 91 -14.82 3.33 -1.22
N ILE A 92 -14.81 4.27 -0.29
CA ILE A 92 -15.72 5.40 -0.26
C ILE A 92 -14.96 6.73 -0.21
N LYS A 93 -15.65 7.82 -0.50
CA LYS A 93 -15.08 9.16 -0.30
C LYS A 93 -14.96 9.45 1.18
N ALA A 94 -13.83 10.00 1.60
CA ALA A 94 -13.67 10.55 2.93
C ALA A 94 -14.65 11.72 3.15
N ASN A 95 -15.10 11.91 4.38
CA ASN A 95 -15.99 13.03 4.73
C ASN A 95 -15.34 14.38 4.36
N GLU A 96 -14.02 14.47 4.52
CA GLU A 96 -13.23 15.61 4.11
C GLU A 96 -12.00 15.13 3.31
N PRO A 97 -11.82 15.56 2.05
CA PRO A 97 -10.58 15.32 1.33
C PRO A 97 -9.43 16.08 2.01
N ILE A 98 -8.33 15.38 2.25
CA ILE A 98 -7.17 15.98 2.92
C ILE A 98 -5.96 15.88 1.98
N HIS A 99 -5.39 17.06 1.66
CA HIS A 99 -4.25 17.19 0.77
C HIS A 99 -3.15 18.02 1.45
N GLY A 100 -2.07 17.36 1.89
CA GLY A 100 -0.90 17.99 2.46
C GLY A 100 -1.10 18.58 3.86
N LYS A 101 -2.09 18.11 4.64
CA LYS A 101 -2.32 18.54 6.02
C LYS A 101 -1.84 17.49 7.01
N LEU A 102 -1.30 17.95 8.14
CA LEU A 102 -0.96 17.10 9.26
C LEU A 102 -2.22 16.60 9.96
N SER A 103 -2.20 15.35 10.36
CA SER A 103 -3.23 14.72 11.19
C SER A 103 -2.57 13.82 12.22
N LEU A 104 -3.15 13.78 13.42
CA LEU A 104 -2.77 12.79 14.41
C LEU A 104 -3.49 11.50 14.15
N ILE A 105 -2.76 10.41 14.12
CA ILE A 105 -3.30 9.06 14.05
C ILE A 105 -3.03 8.32 15.34
N ASN A 106 -3.96 7.45 15.72
CA ASN A 106 -3.78 6.50 16.81
C ASN A 106 -3.59 5.11 16.24
N HIS A 107 -2.82 4.28 16.91
CA HIS A 107 -2.54 2.91 16.48
C HIS A 107 -2.38 1.97 17.70
N ILE A 108 -2.31 0.68 17.45
CA ILE A 108 -2.24 -0.34 18.51
C ILE A 108 -0.80 -0.75 18.87
N GLU A 109 0.20 -0.01 18.42
CA GLU A 109 1.63 -0.23 18.68
C GLU A 109 2.15 -1.62 18.27
N LYS A 110 1.53 -2.23 17.24
CA LYS A 110 1.88 -3.54 16.70
C LYS A 110 2.23 -3.48 15.22
N GLY A 111 2.91 -4.53 14.72
CA GLY A 111 3.28 -4.64 13.32
C GLY A 111 4.16 -3.48 12.88
N VAL A 112 3.76 -2.77 11.83
CA VAL A 112 4.48 -1.62 11.27
C VAL A 112 4.50 -0.39 12.19
N PHE A 113 3.69 -0.38 13.24
CA PHE A 113 3.62 0.70 14.24
C PHE A 113 4.37 0.41 15.53
N LYS A 114 5.11 -0.71 15.58
CA LYS A 114 5.97 -1.01 16.74
C LYS A 114 7.05 0.06 16.86
N ASP A 115 7.24 0.57 18.09
CA ASP A 115 8.21 1.61 18.43
C ASP A 115 7.95 2.97 17.72
N VAL A 116 6.73 3.20 17.21
CA VAL A 116 6.27 4.49 16.70
C VAL A 116 5.47 5.22 17.77
N ASP A 117 5.66 6.53 17.90
CA ASP A 117 4.93 7.37 18.87
C ASP A 117 3.41 7.24 18.69
N ASN A 118 2.67 7.24 19.79
CA ASN A 118 1.20 7.16 19.78
C ASN A 118 0.58 8.22 20.71
N PRO A 119 -0.11 9.24 20.19
CA PRO A 119 -0.47 9.47 18.78
C PRO A 119 0.72 9.88 17.91
N TYR A 120 0.64 9.59 16.62
CA TYR A 120 1.66 9.92 15.63
C TYR A 120 1.16 10.95 14.62
N SER A 121 1.98 11.97 14.34
CA SER A 121 1.62 13.01 13.37
C SER A 121 2.07 12.62 11.95
N VAL A 122 1.12 12.56 11.03
CA VAL A 122 1.36 12.19 9.64
C VAL A 122 0.82 13.24 8.68
N VAL A 123 1.47 13.36 7.52
CA VAL A 123 0.92 14.12 6.40
C VAL A 123 -0.06 13.23 5.65
N ARG A 124 -1.29 13.71 5.48
CA ARG A 124 -2.34 13.00 4.74
C ARG A 124 -2.52 13.60 3.35
N TYR A 125 -2.70 12.70 2.39
CA TYR A 125 -2.85 13.07 0.98
C TYR A 125 -3.81 12.10 0.29
N HIS A 126 -5.10 12.14 0.67
CA HIS A 126 -6.11 11.25 0.10
C HIS A 126 -7.53 11.84 0.19
N SER A 127 -8.39 11.43 -0.73
CA SER A 127 -9.82 11.71 -0.76
C SER A 127 -10.69 10.45 -0.62
N LEU A 128 -10.06 9.26 -0.65
CA LEU A 128 -10.73 7.97 -0.53
C LEU A 128 -10.26 7.25 0.74
N ILE A 129 -11.15 6.44 1.31
CA ILE A 129 -10.88 5.58 2.47
C ILE A 129 -11.52 4.21 2.27
N VAL A 130 -11.01 3.20 2.98
CA VAL A 130 -11.73 1.93 3.15
C VAL A 130 -12.90 2.19 4.10
N ASN A 131 -14.10 1.77 3.71
CA ASN A 131 -15.31 2.01 4.49
C ASN A 131 -15.21 1.32 5.87
N PRO A 132 -15.23 2.08 6.98
CA PRO A 132 -15.12 1.51 8.32
C PRO A 132 -16.34 0.69 8.74
N GLU A 133 -17.52 0.89 8.12
CA GLU A 133 -18.74 0.14 8.44
C GLU A 133 -18.69 -1.29 7.89
N ASN A 134 -17.96 -1.51 6.79
CA ASN A 134 -17.79 -2.80 6.12
C ASN A 134 -16.31 -3.19 6.06
N PHE A 135 -15.55 -2.87 7.12
CA PHE A 135 -14.14 -3.21 7.17
C PHE A 135 -13.95 -4.73 7.27
N PRO A 136 -13.08 -5.35 6.45
CA PRO A 136 -12.85 -6.79 6.49
C PRO A 136 -12.32 -7.27 7.85
N ASP A 137 -12.88 -8.37 8.36
CA ASP A 137 -12.51 -8.92 9.67
C ASP A 137 -11.06 -9.48 9.71
N GLU A 138 -10.50 -9.80 8.54
CA GLU A 138 -9.14 -10.33 8.40
C GLU A 138 -8.02 -9.26 8.50
N LEU A 139 -8.37 -7.96 8.50
CA LEU A 139 -7.43 -6.83 8.45
C LEU A 139 -7.32 -6.08 9.77
#